data_4254f79fdd5eed5fc2a9e315eaa9464c
#
_entry.id   4254f79fdd5eed5fc2a9e315eaa9464c
#
_cell.length_a   1.000
_cell.length_b   1.000
_cell.length_c   1.000
_cell.angle_alpha   90.00
_cell.angle_beta   90.00
_cell.angle_gamma   90.00
#
_symmetry.space_group_name_H-M   'P 1'
#
loop_
_entity.id
_entity.type
_entity.pdbx_description
1 polymer ?
#
loop_
_entity_poly.entity_id
_entity_poly.type
_entity_poly.pdbx_seq_one_letter_code
_entity_poly.pdbx_strand_id
1 'polypeptide(L)'
;MRANVLYIFGNGLSRKPINPSKLNGYIYGCNRFYREYPPADKVFCADLPITREILQNNHKGTVIYRYEAFKRYTAKELKDINRLVNWRPFYPEQVIEKLKRGSYSSGARAVAYAVHVDPLEREKEWDAIYLLGFDFFNMAGKKNATPANAGHMYAGQPFYERAVYKRTGADFILQIEQFKDKFIRVVNKDVVKVPNWNEMTLEEFMCKHQL
;
A
#
# COMPACT_ATOMS: atom_id res chain seq x y z
N MET A 1 -24.43 6.88 1.49
CA MET A 1 -23.93 5.60 0.91
C MET A 1 -22.49 5.84 0.46
N ARG A 2 -21.54 4.92 0.73
CA ARG A 2 -20.14 5.07 0.28
C ARG A 2 -20.06 4.88 -1.24
N ALA A 3 -19.27 5.71 -1.90
CA ALA A 3 -18.96 5.53 -3.32
C ALA A 3 -18.19 4.22 -3.55
N ASN A 4 -18.35 3.61 -4.71
CA ASN A 4 -17.61 2.41 -5.11
C ASN A 4 -16.20 2.78 -5.61
N VAL A 5 -15.51 3.59 -4.84
CA VAL A 5 -14.17 4.11 -5.12
C VAL A 5 -13.22 3.61 -4.05
N LEU A 6 -12.03 3.21 -4.46
CA LEU A 6 -10.97 2.74 -3.57
C LEU A 6 -9.81 3.72 -3.53
N TYR A 7 -9.37 4.03 -2.33
CA TYR A 7 -8.17 4.82 -2.04
C TYR A 7 -7.13 3.93 -1.38
N ILE A 8 -5.99 3.75 -2.04
CA ILE A 8 -4.87 2.95 -1.51
C ILE A 8 -3.79 3.91 -1.02
N PHE A 9 -3.55 3.91 0.28
CA PHE A 9 -2.54 4.75 0.92
C PHE A 9 -1.21 4.03 1.04
N GLY A 10 -0.24 4.44 0.22
CA GLY A 10 1.17 4.14 0.41
C GLY A 10 1.78 4.99 1.53
N ASN A 11 3.11 4.97 1.63
CA ASN A 11 3.82 5.67 2.71
C ASN A 11 4.58 6.92 2.24
N GLY A 12 4.41 7.35 1.00
CA GLY A 12 5.04 8.54 0.45
C GLY A 12 4.46 9.84 1.05
N LEU A 13 5.27 10.90 1.03
CA LEU A 13 4.92 12.19 1.64
C LEU A 13 3.83 12.94 0.87
N SER A 14 3.63 12.67 -0.42
CA SER A 14 2.63 13.36 -1.24
C SER A 14 1.22 13.23 -0.70
N ARG A 15 0.92 12.16 0.07
CA ARG A 15 -0.39 11.95 0.68
C ARG A 15 -0.64 12.78 1.96
N LYS A 16 0.40 13.41 2.52
CA LYS A 16 0.31 14.10 3.83
C LYS A 16 -0.82 15.14 3.93
N PRO A 17 -1.14 15.91 2.88
CA PRO A 17 -2.25 16.86 2.94
C PRO A 17 -3.64 16.22 2.94
N ILE A 18 -3.76 14.94 2.62
CA ILE A 18 -5.04 14.27 2.44
C ILE A 18 -5.53 13.73 3.79
N ASN A 19 -6.70 14.20 4.22
CA ASN A 19 -7.40 13.62 5.37
C ASN A 19 -8.28 12.44 4.93
N PRO A 20 -7.93 11.18 5.31
CA PRO A 20 -8.69 10.02 4.89
C PRO A 20 -10.18 10.05 5.31
N SER A 21 -10.50 10.69 6.44
CA SER A 21 -11.88 10.75 6.96
C SER A 21 -12.85 11.57 6.09
N LYS A 22 -12.31 12.40 5.20
CA LYS A 22 -13.12 13.20 4.26
C LYS A 22 -13.41 12.49 2.94
N LEU A 23 -12.78 11.33 2.70
CA LEU A 23 -12.96 10.59 1.46
C LEU A 23 -14.23 9.76 1.48
N ASN A 24 -15.04 9.90 0.43
CA ASN A 24 -16.25 9.10 0.26
C ASN A 24 -15.93 7.83 -0.56
N GLY A 25 -15.44 6.80 0.11
CA GLY A 25 -15.08 5.53 -0.52
C GLY A 25 -14.45 4.55 0.45
N TYR A 26 -13.82 3.53 -0.07
CA TYR A 26 -13.12 2.51 0.70
C TYR A 26 -11.64 2.88 0.83
N ILE A 27 -11.02 2.52 1.95
CA ILE A 27 -9.66 2.91 2.28
C ILE A 27 -8.82 1.68 2.57
N TYR A 28 -7.76 1.50 1.79
CA TYR A 28 -6.72 0.53 2.07
C TYR A 28 -5.45 1.25 2.50
N GLY A 29 -4.84 0.76 3.56
CA GLY A 29 -3.60 1.32 4.09
C GLY A 29 -2.44 0.34 4.03
N CYS A 30 -1.23 0.88 3.93
CA CYS A 30 -0.01 0.08 3.91
C CYS A 30 0.79 0.28 5.20
N ASN A 31 1.25 -0.82 5.79
CA ASN A 31 2.14 -0.82 6.95
C ASN A 31 1.55 -0.03 8.14
N ARG A 32 2.23 1.03 8.57
CA ARG A 32 1.85 1.84 9.75
C ARG A 32 0.65 2.76 9.54
N PHE A 33 0.07 2.80 8.37
CA PHE A 33 -1.13 3.59 8.11
C PHE A 33 -2.28 3.29 9.10
N TYR A 34 -2.34 2.08 9.63
CA TYR A 34 -3.32 1.71 10.66
C TYR A 34 -3.28 2.58 11.92
N ARG A 35 -2.13 3.23 12.19
CA ARG A 35 -1.98 4.16 13.33
C ARG A 35 -2.62 5.52 13.05
N GLU A 36 -2.60 5.94 11.79
CA GLU A 36 -3.11 7.23 11.35
C GLU A 36 -4.63 7.21 11.12
N TYR A 37 -5.11 6.08 10.62
CA TYR A 37 -6.52 5.89 10.30
C TYR A 37 -6.97 4.48 10.69
N PRO A 38 -7.30 4.26 11.98
CA PRO A 38 -7.70 2.95 12.49
C PRO A 38 -8.88 2.28 11.77
N PRO A 39 -9.89 3.02 11.24
CA PRO A 39 -11.00 2.41 10.51
C PRO A 39 -10.70 2.12 9.03
N ALA A 40 -9.44 2.04 8.60
CA ALA A 40 -9.13 1.55 7.26
C ALA A 40 -9.79 0.20 6.99
N ASP A 41 -10.39 0.04 5.82
CA ASP A 41 -11.12 -1.18 5.47
C ASP A 41 -10.20 -2.40 5.42
N LYS A 42 -8.98 -2.21 4.88
CA LYS A 42 -7.92 -3.23 4.91
C LYS A 42 -6.55 -2.60 5.16
N VAL A 43 -5.70 -3.29 5.89
CA VAL A 43 -4.30 -2.92 6.12
C VAL A 43 -3.39 -4.00 5.55
N PHE A 44 -2.49 -3.60 4.66
CA PHE A 44 -1.53 -4.50 4.00
C PHE A 44 -0.17 -4.40 4.67
N CYS A 45 0.35 -5.52 5.16
CA CYS A 45 1.67 -5.59 5.78
C CYS A 45 2.51 -6.74 5.20
N ALA A 46 3.56 -6.37 4.47
CA ALA A 46 4.48 -7.35 3.88
C ALA A 46 5.65 -7.69 4.80
N ASP A 47 5.96 -6.80 5.74
CA ASP A 47 7.16 -6.88 6.57
C ASP A 47 6.84 -7.45 7.96
N LEU A 48 7.61 -8.45 8.38
CA LEU A 48 7.41 -9.13 9.67
C LEU A 48 7.38 -8.19 10.88
N PRO A 49 8.28 -7.21 11.04
CA PRO A 49 8.22 -6.28 12.16
C PRO A 49 6.92 -5.48 12.23
N ILE A 50 6.40 -5.04 11.09
CA ILE A 50 5.12 -4.31 11.04
C ILE A 50 3.96 -5.24 11.40
N THR A 51 3.97 -6.46 10.89
CA THR A 51 2.94 -7.45 11.22
C THR A 51 2.92 -7.74 12.71
N ARG A 52 4.10 -7.89 13.34
CA ARG A 52 4.23 -8.08 14.79
C ARG A 52 3.72 -6.87 15.56
N GLU A 53 4.04 -5.68 15.11
CA GLU A 53 3.57 -4.44 15.71
C GLU A 53 2.04 -4.35 15.68
N ILE A 54 1.41 -4.62 14.53
CA ILE A 54 -0.04 -4.61 14.39
C ILE A 54 -0.68 -5.66 15.31
N LEU A 55 -0.09 -6.85 15.40
CA LEU A 55 -0.54 -7.91 16.28
C LEU A 55 -0.46 -7.51 17.77
N GLN A 56 0.68 -6.93 18.18
CA GLN A 56 0.91 -6.48 19.55
C GLN A 56 -0.03 -5.35 19.97
N ASN A 57 -0.37 -4.45 19.05
CA ASN A 57 -1.33 -3.37 19.28
C ASN A 57 -2.79 -3.83 19.19
N ASN A 58 -3.02 -5.13 19.00
CA ASN A 58 -4.35 -5.73 19.01
C ASN A 58 -5.33 -5.06 18.04
N HIS A 59 -4.83 -4.69 16.84
CA HIS A 59 -5.64 -4.05 15.80
C HIS A 59 -6.84 -4.90 15.41
N LYS A 60 -8.02 -4.33 15.37
CA LYS A 60 -9.30 -5.03 15.15
C LYS A 60 -9.75 -5.01 13.68
N GLY A 61 -9.12 -4.21 12.85
CA GLY A 61 -9.46 -4.13 11.42
C GLY A 61 -8.96 -5.32 10.61
N THR A 62 -9.37 -5.38 9.34
CA THR A 62 -8.90 -6.42 8.42
C THR A 62 -7.42 -6.22 8.10
N VAL A 63 -6.62 -7.24 8.31
CA VAL A 63 -5.18 -7.24 8.02
C VAL A 63 -4.85 -8.29 6.97
N ILE A 64 -4.23 -7.83 5.89
CA ILE A 64 -3.73 -8.70 4.82
C ILE A 64 -2.22 -8.80 4.99
N TYR A 65 -1.75 -9.93 5.46
CA TYR A 65 -0.34 -10.13 5.77
C TYR A 65 0.36 -11.05 4.76
N ARG A 66 1.67 -11.00 4.76
CA ARG A 66 2.48 -11.82 3.86
C ARG A 66 2.57 -13.26 4.36
N TYR A 67 2.01 -14.21 3.59
CA TYR A 67 2.03 -15.62 3.96
C TYR A 67 3.45 -16.21 4.06
N GLU A 68 4.35 -15.87 3.16
CA GLU A 68 5.72 -16.42 3.17
C GLU A 68 6.53 -15.99 4.41
N ALA A 69 6.06 -14.96 5.12
CA ALA A 69 6.63 -14.60 6.41
C ALA A 69 6.22 -15.58 7.53
N PHE A 70 5.20 -16.42 7.28
CA PHE A 70 4.65 -17.37 8.25
C PHE A 70 5.70 -18.27 8.90
N LYS A 71 6.67 -18.74 8.12
CA LYS A 71 7.78 -19.56 8.61
C LYS A 71 8.69 -18.85 9.63
N ARG A 72 8.56 -17.55 9.77
CA ARG A 72 9.36 -16.71 10.68
C ARG A 72 8.58 -16.28 11.92
N TYR A 73 7.32 -16.66 12.04
CA TYR A 73 6.52 -16.44 13.24
C TYR A 73 6.80 -17.51 14.29
N THR A 74 6.74 -17.11 15.55
CA THR A 74 6.71 -18.06 16.67
C THR A 74 5.39 -18.82 16.71
N ALA A 75 5.38 -19.99 17.36
CA ALA A 75 4.15 -20.77 17.55
C ALA A 75 3.06 -19.96 18.29
N LYS A 76 3.47 -19.09 19.23
CA LYS A 76 2.56 -18.18 19.92
C LYS A 76 1.94 -17.16 18.96
N GLU A 77 2.77 -16.48 18.15
CA GLU A 77 2.27 -15.50 17.16
C GLU A 77 1.31 -16.13 16.17
N LEU A 78 1.59 -17.34 15.71
CA LEU A 78 0.69 -18.09 14.81
C LEU A 78 -0.63 -18.40 15.47
N LYS A 79 -0.62 -18.81 16.75
CA LYS A 79 -1.83 -19.07 17.52
C LYS A 79 -2.66 -17.79 17.68
N ASP A 80 -2.02 -16.66 17.93
CA ASP A 80 -2.67 -15.37 18.09
C ASP A 80 -3.27 -14.89 16.76
N ILE A 81 -2.53 -14.99 15.65
CA ILE A 81 -3.01 -14.65 14.30
C ILE A 81 -4.22 -15.50 13.91
N ASN A 82 -4.16 -16.81 14.13
CA ASN A 82 -5.24 -17.73 13.78
C ASN A 82 -6.54 -17.51 14.57
N ARG A 83 -6.48 -16.81 15.70
CA ARG A 83 -7.66 -16.39 16.47
C ARG A 83 -8.32 -15.11 15.97
N LEU A 84 -7.62 -14.38 15.10
CA LEU A 84 -8.08 -13.09 14.59
C LEU A 84 -8.86 -13.30 13.31
N VAL A 85 -10.16 -13.28 13.39
CA VAL A 85 -11.10 -13.52 12.27
C VAL A 85 -10.84 -12.61 11.06
N ASN A 86 -10.33 -11.42 11.31
CA ASN A 86 -10.08 -10.41 10.28
C ASN A 86 -8.65 -10.45 9.71
N TRP A 87 -7.84 -11.43 10.08
CA TRP A 87 -6.49 -11.58 9.55
C TRP A 87 -6.49 -12.59 8.41
N ARG A 88 -6.09 -12.14 7.22
CA ARG A 88 -6.08 -12.96 6.02
C ARG A 88 -4.68 -13.03 5.42
N PRO A 89 -4.16 -14.23 5.17
CA PRO A 89 -2.93 -14.37 4.42
C PRO A 89 -3.14 -13.93 2.97
N PHE A 90 -2.22 -13.16 2.44
CA PHE A 90 -2.16 -12.94 1.01
C PHE A 90 -1.38 -14.09 0.39
N TYR A 91 -2.08 -14.93 -0.34
CA TYR A 91 -1.48 -16.00 -1.14
C TYR A 91 -1.11 -15.45 -2.52
N PRO A 92 0.17 -15.25 -2.76
CA PRO A 92 0.60 -14.79 -4.07
C PRO A 92 0.18 -15.73 -5.19
N GLU A 93 0.16 -17.03 -4.95
CA GLU A 93 -0.02 -18.07 -5.96
C GLU A 93 -1.36 -17.98 -6.70
N GLN A 94 -2.43 -17.58 -6.03
CA GLN A 94 -3.74 -17.39 -6.67
C GLN A 94 -3.80 -16.17 -7.60
N VAL A 95 -2.84 -15.25 -7.44
CA VAL A 95 -2.75 -13.99 -8.19
C VAL A 95 -1.42 -13.91 -8.96
N ILE A 96 -0.41 -14.70 -8.58
CA ILE A 96 1.01 -14.53 -8.90
C ILE A 96 1.55 -15.53 -9.92
N GLU A 97 0.79 -16.37 -10.55
CA GLU A 97 1.31 -16.98 -11.79
C GLU A 97 1.80 -15.90 -12.79
N LYS A 98 1.30 -14.69 -12.64
CA LYS A 98 1.71 -13.51 -13.44
C LYS A 98 2.71 -12.59 -12.75
N LEU A 99 2.85 -12.64 -11.43
CA LEU A 99 3.77 -11.77 -10.69
C LEU A 99 5.14 -12.47 -10.53
N LYS A 100 5.86 -12.61 -11.60
CA LYS A 100 7.11 -13.40 -11.77
C LYS A 100 8.31 -13.06 -10.86
N ARG A 101 8.22 -12.20 -9.85
CA ARG A 101 9.35 -11.80 -9.00
C ARG A 101 8.96 -11.73 -7.52
N GLY A 102 9.55 -12.61 -6.75
CA GLY A 102 9.23 -12.84 -5.35
C GLY A 102 9.66 -11.75 -4.39
N SER A 103 8.87 -10.87 -4.05
CA SER A 103 8.83 -10.00 -2.87
C SER A 103 8.20 -8.65 -3.19
N TYR A 104 6.89 -8.62 -3.14
CA TYR A 104 6.13 -7.38 -3.36
C TYR A 104 6.08 -6.52 -2.10
N SER A 105 6.18 -5.21 -2.30
CA SER A 105 5.90 -4.23 -1.26
C SER A 105 4.44 -4.31 -0.81
N SER A 106 4.13 -3.79 0.38
CA SER A 106 2.76 -3.73 0.87
C SER A 106 1.83 -2.97 -0.09
N GLY A 107 2.33 -1.90 -0.70
CA GLY A 107 1.59 -1.13 -1.71
C GLY A 107 1.27 -1.95 -2.95
N ALA A 108 2.25 -2.68 -3.51
CA ALA A 108 2.03 -3.52 -4.67
C ALA A 108 1.03 -4.66 -4.37
N ARG A 109 1.07 -5.21 -3.16
CA ARG A 109 0.09 -6.21 -2.70
C ARG A 109 -1.32 -5.64 -2.60
N ALA A 110 -1.46 -4.42 -2.10
CA ALA A 110 -2.74 -3.74 -2.01
C ALA A 110 -3.34 -3.50 -3.41
N VAL A 111 -2.53 -3.08 -4.39
CA VAL A 111 -2.97 -2.91 -5.78
C VAL A 111 -3.38 -4.24 -6.39
N ALA A 112 -2.54 -5.28 -6.27
CA ALA A 112 -2.85 -6.60 -6.81
C ALA A 112 -4.12 -7.20 -6.21
N TYR A 113 -4.32 -7.03 -4.92
CA TYR A 113 -5.52 -7.46 -4.21
C TYR A 113 -6.76 -6.72 -4.74
N ALA A 114 -6.68 -5.40 -4.85
CA ALA A 114 -7.77 -4.56 -5.33
C ALA A 114 -8.21 -4.90 -6.76
N VAL A 115 -7.27 -5.32 -7.61
CA VAL A 115 -7.55 -5.62 -9.03
C VAL A 115 -8.01 -7.06 -9.23
N HIS A 116 -7.52 -8.03 -8.44
CA HIS A 116 -7.78 -9.44 -8.70
C HIS A 116 -8.64 -10.15 -7.67
N VAL A 117 -8.53 -9.77 -6.40
CA VAL A 117 -9.22 -10.47 -5.31
C VAL A 117 -10.53 -9.79 -4.94
N ASP A 118 -10.51 -8.47 -4.75
CA ASP A 118 -11.72 -7.73 -4.40
C ASP A 118 -12.88 -7.90 -5.38
N PRO A 119 -12.67 -7.85 -6.71
CA PRO A 119 -13.77 -8.04 -7.64
C PRO A 119 -14.47 -9.38 -7.46
N LEU A 120 -13.71 -10.43 -7.11
CA LEU A 120 -14.26 -11.76 -6.82
C LEU A 120 -14.99 -11.82 -5.48
N GLU A 121 -14.43 -11.17 -4.43
CA GLU A 121 -15.06 -11.13 -3.10
C GLU A 121 -16.33 -10.26 -3.06
N ARG A 122 -16.39 -9.23 -3.89
CA ARG A 122 -17.46 -8.23 -3.90
C ARG A 122 -18.48 -8.43 -5.03
N GLU A 123 -18.15 -9.33 -5.98
CA GLU A 123 -18.90 -9.52 -7.22
C GLU A 123 -19.05 -8.22 -8.04
N LYS A 124 -18.13 -7.28 -7.85
CA LYS A 124 -18.14 -5.96 -8.48
C LYS A 124 -16.75 -5.37 -8.58
N GLU A 125 -16.40 -4.83 -9.75
CA GLU A 125 -15.19 -4.02 -9.95
C GLU A 125 -15.30 -2.66 -9.26
N TRP A 126 -14.16 -2.01 -9.00
CA TRP A 126 -14.08 -0.64 -8.54
C TRP A 126 -14.38 0.32 -9.68
N ASP A 127 -15.17 1.37 -9.42
CA ASP A 127 -15.40 2.44 -10.40
C ASP A 127 -14.14 3.29 -10.60
N ALA A 128 -13.32 3.42 -9.57
CA ALA A 128 -11.99 4.01 -9.62
C ALA A 128 -11.11 3.52 -8.47
N ILE A 129 -9.79 3.39 -8.74
CA ILE A 129 -8.77 3.11 -7.74
C ILE A 129 -7.77 4.26 -7.74
N TYR A 130 -7.58 4.95 -6.62
CA TYR A 130 -6.60 6.01 -6.46
C TYR A 130 -5.41 5.54 -5.62
N LEU A 131 -4.19 5.79 -6.12
CA LEU A 131 -2.95 5.53 -5.40
C LEU A 131 -2.43 6.83 -4.77
N LEU A 132 -2.41 6.91 -3.45
CA LEU A 132 -2.02 8.07 -2.66
C LEU A 132 -0.71 7.78 -1.91
N GLY A 133 0.31 8.62 -2.06
CA GLY A 133 1.62 8.37 -1.45
C GLY A 133 2.43 7.24 -2.10
N PHE A 134 2.29 7.07 -3.40
CA PHE A 134 3.11 6.18 -4.24
C PHE A 134 4.18 7.02 -4.96
N ASP A 135 5.03 7.67 -4.19
CA ASP A 135 5.97 8.69 -4.69
C ASP A 135 7.17 8.10 -5.44
N PHE A 136 7.43 6.80 -5.26
CA PHE A 136 8.53 6.04 -5.87
C PHE A 136 9.90 6.71 -5.77
N PHE A 137 10.09 7.45 -4.70
CA PHE A 137 11.30 8.22 -4.44
C PHE A 137 11.64 9.22 -5.54
N ASN A 138 12.06 10.37 -5.15
CA ASN A 138 12.40 11.46 -6.05
C ASN A 138 13.43 10.98 -7.10
N MET A 139 12.94 10.37 -8.18
CA MET A 139 13.73 9.74 -9.24
C MET A 139 14.23 10.79 -10.25
N ALA A 140 14.06 12.09 -9.94
CA ALA A 140 14.50 13.18 -10.81
C ALA A 140 16.01 13.15 -11.01
N GLY A 141 16.46 12.38 -12.00
CA GLY A 141 17.75 12.50 -12.66
C GLY A 141 19.02 12.44 -11.80
N LYS A 142 18.94 12.23 -10.51
CA LYS A 142 20.10 12.14 -9.63
C LYS A 142 20.64 10.71 -9.61
N LYS A 143 21.88 10.56 -10.08
CA LYS A 143 22.65 9.30 -9.99
C LYS A 143 22.74 8.72 -8.58
N ASN A 144 22.42 9.50 -7.57
CA ASN A 144 22.29 9.11 -6.16
C ASN A 144 20.84 9.30 -5.76
N ALA A 145 19.95 8.39 -6.19
CA ALA A 145 18.60 8.32 -5.67
C ALA A 145 18.68 8.30 -4.14
N THR A 146 18.14 9.31 -3.50
CA THR A 146 17.99 9.35 -2.05
C THR A 146 17.39 8.03 -1.60
N PRO A 147 17.87 7.43 -0.50
CA PRO A 147 17.32 6.16 -0.03
C PRO A 147 15.79 6.22 0.02
N ALA A 148 15.17 5.11 -0.31
CA ALA A 148 13.73 4.92 -0.30
C ALA A 148 12.97 5.57 0.88
N ASN A 149 13.69 5.94 1.91
CA ASN A 149 13.17 6.46 3.17
C ASN A 149 13.09 7.98 3.26
N ALA A 150 13.80 8.73 2.42
CA ALA A 150 13.87 10.19 2.56
C ALA A 150 12.56 10.90 2.22
N GLY A 151 11.71 10.26 1.41
CA GLY A 151 10.37 10.74 1.08
C GLY A 151 9.25 9.94 1.73
N HIS A 152 9.52 9.29 2.86
CA HIS A 152 8.60 8.35 3.49
C HIS A 152 8.05 8.91 4.80
N MET A 153 6.76 8.74 5.06
CA MET A 153 6.07 9.23 6.28
C MET A 153 6.71 8.77 7.59
N TYR A 154 7.46 7.68 7.54
CA TYR A 154 8.10 7.07 8.71
C TYR A 154 9.63 7.11 8.63
N ALA A 155 10.19 8.01 7.82
CA ALA A 155 11.63 8.25 7.79
C ALA A 155 12.15 8.57 9.20
N GLY A 156 13.36 8.15 9.52
CA GLY A 156 13.96 8.32 10.85
C GLY A 156 13.52 7.31 11.92
N GLN A 157 12.57 6.41 11.60
CA GLN A 157 12.20 5.37 12.56
C GLN A 157 13.10 4.13 12.41
N PRO A 158 13.57 3.52 13.53
CA PRO A 158 14.62 2.49 13.51
C PRO A 158 14.38 1.31 12.55
N PHE A 159 13.12 0.94 12.35
CA PHE A 159 12.76 -0.12 11.41
C PHE A 159 13.05 0.27 9.96
N TYR A 160 12.71 1.51 9.59
CA TYR A 160 12.88 1.98 8.21
C TYR A 160 14.33 2.33 7.89
N GLU A 161 15.12 2.74 8.88
CA GLU A 161 16.56 2.96 8.72
C GLU A 161 17.30 1.64 8.45
N ARG A 162 16.93 0.56 9.14
CA ARG A 162 17.50 -0.77 8.91
C ARG A 162 17.01 -1.42 7.62
N ALA A 163 15.81 -1.11 7.25
CA ALA A 163 15.20 -1.57 6.01
C ALA A 163 15.50 -0.61 4.84
N VAL A 164 16.66 0.01 4.81
CA VAL A 164 17.20 0.64 3.60
C VAL A 164 17.32 -0.45 2.56
N TYR A 165 16.18 -0.72 1.96
CA TYR A 165 16.09 -1.70 0.91
C TYR A 165 16.99 -1.24 -0.22
N LYS A 166 17.82 -2.15 -0.67
CA LYS A 166 18.57 -2.05 -1.93
C LYS A 166 17.63 -1.89 -3.15
N ARG A 167 16.35 -1.63 -2.90
CA ARG A 167 15.33 -1.47 -3.94
C ARG A 167 15.26 -0.03 -4.39
N THR A 168 15.32 0.14 -5.67
CA THR A 168 15.14 1.42 -6.34
C THR A 168 13.64 1.71 -6.53
N GLY A 169 13.27 2.96 -6.78
CA GLY A 169 11.89 3.31 -7.17
C GLY A 169 11.44 2.54 -8.42
N ALA A 170 12.35 2.22 -9.33
CA ALA A 170 12.08 1.41 -10.50
C ALA A 170 11.57 0.00 -10.15
N ASP A 171 12.11 -0.62 -9.09
CA ASP A 171 11.63 -1.94 -8.66
C ASP A 171 10.17 -1.90 -8.20
N PHE A 172 9.75 -0.80 -7.55
CA PHE A 172 8.36 -0.62 -7.12
C PHE A 172 7.43 -0.35 -8.31
N ILE A 173 7.87 0.45 -9.26
CA ILE A 173 7.12 0.71 -10.51
C ILE A 173 6.86 -0.61 -11.23
N LEU A 174 7.90 -1.42 -11.46
CA LEU A 174 7.79 -2.71 -12.12
C LEU A 174 6.81 -3.68 -11.42
N GLN A 175 6.63 -3.56 -10.10
CA GLN A 175 5.69 -4.42 -9.36
C GLN A 175 4.23 -4.17 -9.71
N ILE A 176 3.87 -2.95 -10.07
CA ILE A 176 2.47 -2.57 -10.31
C ILE A 176 2.20 -2.08 -11.73
N GLU A 177 3.21 -1.97 -12.59
CA GLU A 177 3.06 -1.47 -13.96
C GLU A 177 2.04 -2.26 -14.78
N GLN A 178 1.94 -3.55 -14.56
CA GLN A 178 0.94 -4.40 -15.23
C GLN A 178 -0.52 -4.01 -14.92
N PHE A 179 -0.74 -3.19 -13.88
CA PHE A 179 -2.07 -2.71 -13.47
C PHE A 179 -2.30 -1.24 -13.81
N LYS A 180 -1.41 -0.59 -14.57
CA LYS A 180 -1.41 0.86 -14.81
C LYS A 180 -2.74 1.41 -15.34
N ASP A 181 -3.47 0.61 -16.10
CA ASP A 181 -4.77 1.00 -16.68
C ASP A 181 -5.94 0.85 -15.69
N LYS A 182 -5.70 0.26 -14.51
CA LYS A 182 -6.72 0.01 -13.49
C LYS A 182 -6.73 1.02 -12.36
N PHE A 183 -5.75 1.93 -12.30
CA PHE A 183 -5.64 2.92 -11.24
C PHE A 183 -5.26 4.30 -11.75
N ILE A 184 -5.49 5.30 -10.91
CA ILE A 184 -5.03 6.68 -11.08
C ILE A 184 -4.04 6.97 -9.95
N ARG A 185 -2.78 7.29 -10.30
CA ARG A 185 -1.78 7.70 -9.31
C ARG A 185 -1.91 9.19 -9.04
N VAL A 186 -2.08 9.56 -7.77
CA VAL A 186 -2.10 10.96 -7.35
C VAL A 186 -0.67 11.40 -7.01
N VAL A 187 -0.20 12.44 -7.68
CA VAL A 187 1.18 12.93 -7.60
C VAL A 187 1.22 14.37 -7.14
N ASN A 188 2.20 14.71 -6.30
CA ASN A 188 2.52 16.11 -6.02
C ASN A 188 3.43 16.65 -7.15
N LYS A 189 3.48 17.95 -7.32
CA LYS A 189 4.31 18.63 -8.34
C LYS A 189 5.80 18.26 -8.28
N ASP A 190 6.29 17.88 -7.10
CA ASP A 190 7.68 17.49 -6.88
C ASP A 190 7.95 15.99 -7.13
N VAL A 191 6.92 15.22 -7.46
CA VAL A 191 7.02 13.78 -7.70
C VAL A 191 7.18 13.52 -9.19
N VAL A 192 8.15 12.67 -9.53
CA VAL A 192 8.42 12.32 -10.92
C VAL A 192 7.24 11.53 -11.50
N LYS A 193 6.77 11.97 -12.65
CA LYS A 193 5.76 11.25 -13.43
C LYS A 193 6.33 9.94 -13.95
N VAL A 194 5.49 8.91 -13.97
CA VAL A 194 5.82 7.64 -14.60
C VAL A 194 5.21 7.63 -16.01
N PRO A 195 6.04 7.47 -17.05
CA PRO A 195 5.54 7.47 -18.42
C PRO A 195 4.41 6.45 -18.63
N ASN A 196 3.40 6.83 -19.37
CA ASN A 196 2.25 5.98 -19.74
C ASN A 196 1.36 5.51 -18.58
N TRP A 197 1.47 6.13 -17.41
CA TRP A 197 0.55 5.88 -16.30
C TRP A 197 -0.56 6.93 -16.27
N ASN A 198 -1.74 6.51 -15.79
CA ASN A 198 -2.80 7.42 -15.42
C ASN A 198 -2.41 8.20 -14.18
N GLU A 199 -2.13 9.49 -14.32
CA GLU A 199 -1.72 10.35 -13.21
C GLU A 199 -2.61 11.59 -13.12
N MET A 200 -2.84 12.00 -11.89
CA MET A 200 -3.59 13.20 -11.51
C MET A 200 -2.75 13.99 -10.51
N THR A 201 -2.75 15.29 -10.60
CA THR A 201 -2.10 16.12 -9.59
C THR A 201 -2.87 16.07 -8.27
N LEU A 202 -2.17 16.34 -7.16
CA LEU A 202 -2.81 16.45 -5.85
C LEU A 202 -3.89 17.55 -5.82
N GLU A 203 -3.64 18.66 -6.49
CA GLU A 203 -4.59 19.78 -6.58
C GLU A 203 -5.88 19.37 -7.31
N GLU A 204 -5.75 18.70 -8.46
CA GLU A 204 -6.90 18.15 -9.20
C GLU A 204 -7.67 17.13 -8.36
N PHE A 205 -6.94 16.24 -7.65
CA PHE A 205 -7.55 15.26 -6.76
C PHE A 205 -8.32 15.93 -5.64
N MET A 206 -7.73 16.91 -4.95
CA MET A 206 -8.39 17.63 -3.85
C MET A 206 -9.60 18.40 -4.35
N CYS A 207 -9.52 19.06 -5.49
CA CYS A 207 -10.66 19.76 -6.10
C CYS A 207 -11.80 18.77 -6.42
N LYS A 208 -11.49 17.64 -7.06
CA LYS A 208 -12.46 16.60 -7.44
C LYS A 208 -13.20 16.01 -6.24
N HIS A 209 -12.50 15.85 -5.11
CA HIS A 209 -13.04 15.24 -3.89
C HIS A 209 -13.48 16.25 -2.83
N GLN A 210 -13.42 17.56 -3.14
CA GLN A 210 -13.84 18.67 -2.25
C GLN A 210 -13.11 18.63 -0.88
N LEU A 211 -11.78 18.42 -0.91
CA LEU A 211 -10.93 18.28 0.28
C LEU A 211 -10.28 19.59 0.71
#